data_1c0c4b0c6b49c5fb2382af947216c567
#
_entry.id   1c0c4b0c6b49c5fb2382af947216c567
#
_cell.length_a   1.000
_cell.length_b   1.000
_cell.length_c   1.000
_cell.angle_alpha   90.00
_cell.angle_beta   90.00
_cell.angle_gamma   90.00
#
_symmetry.space_group_name_H-M   'P 1'
#
loop_
_entity.id
_entity.type
_entity.pdbx_description
1 polymer ?
#
loop_
_entity_poly.entity_id
_entity_poly.type
_entity_poly.pdbx_seq_one_letter_code
_entity_poly.pdbx_strand_id
1 'polypeptide(L)'
;MAKTTRQTAAITGAGDGIGRALAINLNERGVDLYLCDISQERLDTTVAMLDTTRSSVSTALVDCGKRGDIEAWAATITAENECLDFLFNNAGVAYGAQFREASLDNFEWLMNINYWGVVWCTKALLPLLEASPSGHLVNISSIFGM
;
A
#
# COMPACT_ATOMS: atom_id res chain seq x y z
N MET A 1 10.79 16.70 -26.70
CA MET A 1 10.58 15.26 -26.41
C MET A 1 9.79 15.17 -25.13
N ALA A 2 8.57 14.63 -25.18
CA ALA A 2 7.77 14.41 -23.98
C ALA A 2 8.56 13.45 -23.09
N LYS A 3 8.84 13.87 -21.84
CA LYS A 3 9.42 13.01 -20.81
C LYS A 3 8.38 11.90 -20.59
N THR A 4 8.68 10.69 -21.02
CA THR A 4 7.82 9.53 -20.72
C THR A 4 7.91 9.37 -19.22
N THR A 5 6.97 9.97 -18.50
CA THR A 5 6.85 9.78 -17.05
C THR A 5 6.45 8.33 -16.86
N ARG A 6 7.28 7.56 -16.13
CA ARG A 6 6.93 6.20 -15.73
C ARG A 6 5.68 6.26 -14.87
N GLN A 7 4.86 5.23 -14.97
CA GLN A 7 3.74 5.08 -14.04
C GLN A 7 4.26 4.84 -12.63
N THR A 8 3.48 5.25 -11.65
CA THR A 8 3.80 5.13 -10.22
C THR A 8 2.73 4.34 -9.49
N ALA A 9 3.15 3.49 -8.56
CA ALA A 9 2.24 2.69 -7.74
C ALA A 9 2.61 2.75 -6.26
N ALA A 10 1.61 2.91 -5.41
CA ALA A 10 1.71 2.79 -3.96
C ALA A 10 1.00 1.51 -3.50
N ILE A 11 1.67 0.67 -2.70
CA ILE A 11 1.16 -0.63 -2.25
C ILE A 11 1.33 -0.75 -0.75
N THR A 12 0.23 -0.93 -0.01
CA THR A 12 0.28 -1.25 1.41
C THR A 12 0.34 -2.76 1.63
N GLY A 13 1.06 -3.22 2.68
CA GLY A 13 1.26 -4.64 2.94
C GLY A 13 2.08 -5.33 1.85
N ALA A 14 3.08 -4.64 1.32
CA ALA A 14 3.90 -5.11 0.19
C ALA A 14 4.97 -6.14 0.57
N GLY A 15 5.11 -6.42 1.86
CA GLY A 15 6.14 -7.32 2.38
C GLY A 15 5.86 -8.81 2.14
N ASP A 16 4.61 -9.20 1.82
CA ASP A 16 4.25 -10.60 1.62
C ASP A 16 3.02 -10.78 0.72
N GLY A 17 2.69 -12.03 0.39
CA GLY A 17 1.46 -12.45 -0.26
C GLY A 17 1.12 -11.67 -1.55
N ILE A 18 -0.11 -11.16 -1.61
CA ILE A 18 -0.64 -10.43 -2.76
C ILE A 18 0.14 -9.13 -2.99
N GLY A 19 0.49 -8.39 -1.93
CA GLY A 19 1.23 -7.13 -2.04
C GLY A 19 2.61 -7.32 -2.66
N ARG A 20 3.35 -8.36 -2.25
CA ARG A 20 4.62 -8.74 -2.86
C ARG A 20 4.47 -9.14 -4.33
N ALA A 21 3.46 -9.95 -4.64
CA ALA A 21 3.22 -10.38 -6.02
C ALA A 21 2.86 -9.20 -6.93
N LEU A 22 2.09 -8.23 -6.44
CA LEU A 22 1.81 -6.97 -7.14
C LEU A 22 3.09 -6.16 -7.37
N ALA A 23 3.94 -6.01 -6.35
CA ALA A 23 5.20 -5.28 -6.47
C ALA A 23 6.10 -5.90 -7.55
N ILE A 24 6.26 -7.22 -7.58
CA ILE A 24 7.04 -7.93 -8.60
C ILE A 24 6.46 -7.70 -9.99
N ASN A 25 5.16 -7.92 -10.17
CA ASN A 25 4.51 -7.76 -11.48
C ASN A 25 4.62 -6.33 -12.03
N LEU A 26 4.43 -5.33 -11.18
CA LEU A 26 4.53 -3.92 -11.59
C LEU A 26 5.97 -3.50 -11.88
N ASN A 27 6.95 -3.98 -11.10
CA ASN A 27 8.37 -3.76 -11.37
C ASN A 27 8.79 -4.32 -12.73
N GLU A 28 8.34 -5.54 -13.08
CA GLU A 28 8.58 -6.13 -14.41
C GLU A 28 8.06 -5.27 -15.56
N ARG A 29 7.02 -4.47 -15.30
CA ARG A 29 6.42 -3.51 -16.25
C ARG A 29 7.07 -2.13 -16.23
N GLY A 30 8.08 -1.92 -15.38
CA GLY A 30 8.80 -0.66 -15.27
C GLY A 30 8.03 0.45 -14.51
N VAL A 31 7.10 0.08 -13.64
CA VAL A 31 6.34 0.99 -12.77
C VAL A 31 7.19 1.34 -11.55
N ASP A 32 7.33 2.62 -11.22
CA ASP A 32 8.01 3.10 -10.03
C ASP A 32 7.16 2.79 -8.78
N LEU A 33 7.78 2.24 -7.73
CA LEU A 33 7.09 1.63 -6.60
C LEU A 33 7.33 2.35 -5.28
N TYR A 34 6.25 2.62 -4.56
CA TYR A 34 6.21 3.01 -3.16
C TYR A 34 5.59 1.87 -2.35
N LEU A 35 6.42 1.14 -1.62
CA LEU A 35 6.04 -0.05 -0.90
C LEU A 35 6.04 0.20 0.60
N CYS A 36 5.00 -0.20 1.32
CA CYS A 36 5.03 -0.17 2.76
C CYS A 36 4.54 -1.47 3.39
N ASP A 37 5.08 -1.77 4.56
CA ASP A 37 4.70 -2.91 5.40
C ASP A 37 5.04 -2.59 6.86
N ILE A 38 4.48 -3.34 7.80
CA ILE A 38 4.83 -3.25 9.22
C ILE A 38 6.16 -3.95 9.54
N SER A 39 6.69 -4.77 8.63
CA SER A 39 7.91 -5.58 8.80
C SER A 39 8.98 -5.18 7.80
N GLN A 40 10.09 -4.65 8.31
CA GLN A 40 11.28 -4.32 7.50
C GLN A 40 11.86 -5.58 6.83
N GLU A 41 11.96 -6.69 7.54
CA GLU A 41 12.48 -7.95 7.01
C GLU A 41 11.69 -8.44 5.78
N ARG A 42 10.36 -8.31 5.82
CA ARG A 42 9.50 -8.70 4.69
C ARG A 42 9.65 -7.74 3.51
N LEU A 43 9.79 -6.43 3.76
CA LEU A 43 10.08 -5.46 2.71
C LEU A 43 11.43 -5.76 2.05
N ASP A 44 12.47 -6.01 2.83
CA ASP A 44 13.80 -6.34 2.32
C ASP A 44 13.75 -7.60 1.45
N THR A 45 13.00 -8.61 1.88
CA THR A 45 12.76 -9.83 1.10
C THR A 45 12.06 -9.53 -0.24
N THR A 46 11.06 -8.64 -0.23
CA THR A 46 10.37 -8.22 -1.45
C THR A 46 11.32 -7.47 -2.38
N VAL A 47 12.06 -6.49 -1.86
CA VAL A 47 13.00 -5.68 -2.65
C VAL A 47 14.09 -6.54 -3.29
N ALA A 48 14.57 -7.58 -2.59
CA ALA A 48 15.57 -8.50 -3.14
C ALA A 48 15.07 -9.30 -4.36
N MET A 49 13.76 -9.35 -4.59
CA MET A 49 13.14 -10.00 -5.75
C MET A 49 12.87 -9.03 -6.91
N LEU A 50 13.11 -7.72 -6.73
CA LEU A 50 12.83 -6.69 -7.73
C LEU A 50 14.09 -6.35 -8.52
N ASP A 51 13.90 -6.00 -9.79
CA ASP A 51 14.95 -5.43 -10.63
C ASP A 51 14.95 -3.89 -10.49
N THR A 52 15.79 -3.38 -9.60
CA THR A 52 15.89 -1.94 -9.33
C THR A 52 16.51 -1.13 -10.48
N THR A 53 16.95 -1.79 -11.54
CA THR A 53 17.40 -1.10 -12.78
C THR A 53 16.22 -0.76 -13.70
N ARG A 54 15.07 -1.44 -13.55
CA ARG A 54 13.86 -1.23 -14.34
C ARG A 54 13.05 -0.05 -13.87
N SER A 55 12.89 0.08 -12.57
CA SER A 55 12.09 1.15 -11.94
C SER A 55 12.64 1.51 -10.57
N SER A 56 12.30 2.70 -10.09
CA SER A 56 12.63 3.09 -8.73
C SER A 56 11.76 2.32 -7.72
N VAL A 57 12.36 2.00 -6.57
CA VAL A 57 11.66 1.32 -5.47
C VAL A 57 11.97 2.08 -4.18
N SER A 58 10.94 2.63 -3.57
CA SER A 58 10.98 3.26 -2.26
C SER A 58 10.23 2.40 -1.25
N THR A 59 10.79 2.22 -0.06
CA THR A 59 10.16 1.44 1.01
C THR A 59 9.98 2.26 2.26
N ALA A 60 8.92 1.98 3.02
CA ALA A 60 8.65 2.61 4.31
C ALA A 60 8.08 1.60 5.31
N LEU A 61 8.53 1.69 6.57
CA LEU A 61 7.94 0.97 7.67
C LEU A 61 6.67 1.71 8.12
N VAL A 62 5.49 1.10 7.93
CA VAL A 62 4.18 1.72 8.18
C VAL A 62 3.27 0.73 8.86
N ASP A 63 2.74 1.10 10.01
CA ASP A 63 1.61 0.42 10.61
C ASP A 63 0.30 1.02 10.07
N CYS A 64 -0.38 0.30 9.17
CA CYS A 64 -1.64 0.76 8.57
C CYS A 64 -2.78 0.93 9.58
N GLY A 65 -2.63 0.43 10.80
CA GLY A 65 -3.53 0.72 11.92
C GLY A 65 -3.28 2.06 12.61
N LYS A 66 -2.25 2.81 12.17
CA LYS A 66 -1.89 4.12 12.71
C LYS A 66 -1.99 5.21 11.65
N ARG A 67 -2.90 6.13 11.84
CA ARG A 67 -3.13 7.24 10.93
C ARG A 67 -1.86 8.07 10.65
N GLY A 68 -1.08 8.37 11.68
CA GLY A 68 0.13 9.18 11.55
C GLY A 68 1.20 8.54 10.67
N ASP A 69 1.36 7.21 10.73
CA ASP A 69 2.32 6.49 9.89
C ASP A 69 1.91 6.59 8.41
N ILE A 70 0.62 6.42 8.12
CA ILE A 70 0.07 6.55 6.76
C ILE A 70 0.25 7.97 6.23
N GLU A 71 -0.09 9.00 7.04
CA GLU A 71 0.04 10.40 6.63
C GLU A 71 1.50 10.77 6.34
N ALA A 72 2.46 10.29 7.16
CA ALA A 72 3.88 10.51 6.94
C ALA A 72 4.37 9.84 5.63
N TRP A 73 3.96 8.60 5.38
CA TRP A 73 4.29 7.90 4.14
C TRP A 73 3.66 8.58 2.91
N ALA A 74 2.39 8.95 2.98
CA ALA A 74 1.73 9.67 1.91
C ALA A 74 2.38 11.03 1.62
N ALA A 75 2.86 11.73 2.64
CA ALA A 75 3.58 13.00 2.48
C ALA A 75 4.88 12.82 1.70
N THR A 76 5.62 11.72 1.93
CA THR A 76 6.83 11.38 1.15
C THR A 76 6.47 11.17 -0.33
N ILE A 77 5.43 10.39 -0.63
CA ILE A 77 4.99 10.15 -2.01
C ILE A 77 4.58 11.46 -2.69
N THR A 78 3.83 12.31 -1.98
CA THR A 78 3.35 13.60 -2.50
C THR A 78 4.49 14.58 -2.77
N ALA A 79 5.55 14.55 -1.96
CA ALA A 79 6.71 15.42 -2.17
C ALA A 79 7.53 15.05 -3.42
N GLU A 80 7.48 13.80 -3.85
CA GLU A 80 8.29 13.25 -4.94
C GLU A 80 7.52 13.13 -6.27
N ASN A 81 6.17 13.22 -6.25
CA ASN A 81 5.34 12.96 -7.43
C ASN A 81 4.27 14.03 -7.64
N GLU A 82 4.01 14.36 -8.90
CA GLU A 82 2.90 15.21 -9.31
C GLU A 82 1.59 14.43 -9.44
N CYS A 83 1.66 13.11 -9.68
CA CYS A 83 0.50 12.21 -9.77
C CYS A 83 0.87 10.79 -9.33
N LEU A 84 -0.14 9.99 -9.03
CA LEU A 84 -0.03 8.57 -8.71
C LEU A 84 -0.99 7.78 -9.61
N ASP A 85 -0.48 6.75 -10.31
CA ASP A 85 -1.32 5.98 -11.24
C ASP A 85 -2.07 4.84 -10.54
N PHE A 86 -1.47 4.25 -9.52
CA PHE A 86 -2.09 3.13 -8.80
C PHE A 86 -1.94 3.27 -7.29
N LEU A 87 -3.03 3.14 -6.56
CA LEU A 87 -3.03 2.90 -5.12
C LEU A 87 -3.66 1.54 -4.83
N PHE A 88 -2.88 0.62 -4.28
CA PHE A 88 -3.34 -0.67 -3.80
C PHE A 88 -3.45 -0.66 -2.27
N ASN A 89 -4.65 -0.54 -1.75
CA ASN A 89 -4.95 -0.80 -0.36
C ASN A 89 -5.04 -2.31 -0.17
N ASN A 90 -3.89 -2.93 0.12
CA ASN A 90 -3.75 -4.37 0.24
C ASN A 90 -3.49 -4.82 1.68
N ALA A 91 -2.90 -3.98 2.52
CA ALA A 91 -2.69 -4.32 3.92
C ALA A 91 -3.99 -4.73 4.60
N GLY A 92 -3.97 -5.87 5.27
CA GLY A 92 -5.11 -6.40 5.99
C GLY A 92 -4.72 -7.55 6.90
N VAL A 93 -5.51 -7.77 7.92
CA VAL A 93 -5.35 -8.83 8.91
C VAL A 93 -6.63 -9.60 9.09
N ALA A 94 -6.51 -10.85 9.56
CA ALA A 94 -7.64 -11.67 9.94
C ALA A 94 -7.51 -12.06 11.42
N TYR A 95 -8.64 -12.16 12.10
CA TYR A 95 -8.73 -12.63 13.46
C TYR A 95 -9.89 -13.63 13.58
N GLY A 96 -9.56 -14.84 14.00
CA GLY A 96 -10.53 -15.93 14.15
C GLY A 96 -10.79 -16.24 15.62
N ALA A 97 -11.95 -15.82 16.12
CA ALA A 97 -12.44 -16.18 17.45
C ALA A 97 -13.97 -16.21 17.48
N GLN A 98 -14.55 -16.89 18.48
CA GLN A 98 -15.98 -16.71 18.76
C GLN A 98 -16.22 -15.28 19.25
N PHE A 99 -17.33 -14.67 18.82
CA PHE A 99 -17.64 -13.27 19.15
C PHE A 99 -17.58 -12.98 20.65
N ARG A 100 -18.07 -13.90 21.50
CA ARG A 100 -18.05 -13.77 22.96
C ARG A 100 -16.65 -13.82 23.58
N GLU A 101 -15.66 -14.36 22.86
CA GLU A 101 -14.28 -14.55 23.36
C GLU A 101 -13.34 -13.46 22.83
N ALA A 102 -13.73 -12.80 21.74
CA ALA A 102 -12.95 -11.72 21.17
C ALA A 102 -13.02 -10.46 22.06
N SER A 103 -11.87 -9.89 22.37
CA SER A 103 -11.80 -8.62 23.09
C SER A 103 -12.18 -7.44 22.18
N LEU A 104 -12.63 -6.34 22.79
CA LEU A 104 -12.87 -5.10 22.03
C LEU A 104 -11.59 -4.58 21.37
N ASP A 105 -10.44 -4.74 22.03
CA ASP A 105 -9.15 -4.34 21.47
C ASP A 105 -8.84 -5.07 20.16
N ASN A 106 -9.21 -6.35 20.03
CA ASN A 106 -9.04 -7.10 18.78
C ASN A 106 -9.95 -6.59 17.66
N PHE A 107 -11.18 -6.19 18.00
CA PHE A 107 -12.08 -5.55 17.03
C PHE A 107 -11.53 -4.19 16.59
N GLU A 108 -11.07 -3.36 17.52
CA GLU A 108 -10.49 -2.05 17.21
C GLU A 108 -9.23 -2.19 16.35
N TRP A 109 -8.33 -3.11 16.72
CA TRP A 109 -7.12 -3.41 15.95
C TRP A 109 -7.46 -3.82 14.50
N LEU A 110 -8.40 -4.75 14.32
CA LEU A 110 -8.81 -5.23 13.01
C LEU A 110 -9.45 -4.10 12.18
N MET A 111 -10.34 -3.32 12.79
CA MET A 111 -10.99 -2.19 12.12
C MET A 111 -10.01 -1.08 11.78
N ASN A 112 -9.03 -0.81 12.64
CA ASN A 112 -8.02 0.21 12.36
C ASN A 112 -7.19 -0.14 11.13
N ILE A 113 -6.83 -1.41 10.92
CA ILE A 113 -6.07 -1.83 9.75
C ILE A 113 -6.97 -1.98 8.53
N ASN A 114 -8.03 -2.80 8.63
CA ASN A 114 -8.80 -3.23 7.45
C ASN A 114 -9.79 -2.17 6.93
N TYR A 115 -10.21 -1.24 7.79
CA TYR A 115 -11.15 -0.19 7.42
C TYR A 115 -10.50 1.20 7.45
N TRP A 116 -10.06 1.64 8.63
CA TRP A 116 -9.50 2.98 8.75
C TRP A 116 -8.20 3.15 7.99
N GLY A 117 -7.34 2.13 7.90
CA GLY A 117 -6.14 2.14 7.09
C GLY A 117 -6.44 2.43 5.62
N VAL A 118 -7.47 1.77 5.07
CA VAL A 118 -7.94 2.01 3.69
C VAL A 118 -8.45 3.45 3.53
N VAL A 119 -9.26 3.92 4.48
CA VAL A 119 -9.83 5.28 4.44
C VAL A 119 -8.72 6.34 4.51
N TRP A 120 -7.78 6.23 5.45
CA TRP A 120 -6.70 7.19 5.63
C TRP A 120 -5.77 7.21 4.42
N CYS A 121 -5.37 6.05 3.92
CA CYS A 121 -4.49 5.94 2.77
C CYS A 121 -5.13 6.52 1.50
N THR A 122 -6.38 6.15 1.25
CA THR A 122 -7.15 6.69 0.13
C THR A 122 -7.28 8.20 0.24
N LYS A 123 -7.68 8.71 1.41
CA LYS A 123 -7.89 10.15 1.59
C LYS A 123 -6.60 10.96 1.44
N ALA A 124 -5.47 10.43 1.90
CA ALA A 124 -4.18 11.10 1.81
C ALA A 124 -3.62 11.12 0.37
N LEU A 125 -3.84 10.06 -0.41
CA LEU A 125 -3.28 9.93 -1.77
C LEU A 125 -4.29 10.22 -2.89
N LEU A 126 -5.57 10.43 -2.58
CA LEU A 126 -6.61 10.72 -3.58
C LEU A 126 -6.27 11.91 -4.48
N PRO A 127 -5.72 13.05 -3.99
CA PRO A 127 -5.37 14.16 -4.86
C PRO A 127 -4.34 13.79 -5.94
N LEU A 128 -3.37 12.92 -5.63
CA LEU A 128 -2.39 12.43 -6.61
C LEU A 128 -3.02 11.46 -7.63
N LEU A 129 -3.97 10.63 -7.19
CA LEU A 129 -4.72 9.76 -8.10
C LEU A 129 -5.57 10.56 -9.08
N GLU A 130 -6.25 11.60 -8.59
CA GLU A 130 -7.08 12.50 -9.42
C GLU A 130 -6.24 13.33 -10.40
N ALA A 131 -4.98 13.61 -10.08
CA ALA A 131 -4.05 14.30 -10.96
C ALA A 131 -3.52 13.39 -12.09
N SER A 132 -3.60 12.07 -11.95
CA SER A 132 -3.20 11.14 -13.00
C SER A 132 -4.28 11.01 -14.08
N PRO A 133 -3.92 11.01 -15.38
CA PRO A 133 -4.88 10.74 -16.46
C PRO A 133 -5.42 9.30 -16.44
N SER A 134 -4.81 8.42 -15.66
CA SER A 134 -5.16 7.00 -15.53
C SER A 134 -5.08 6.51 -14.09
N GLY A 135 -5.50 7.34 -13.12
CA GLY A 135 -5.45 6.98 -11.71
C GLY A 135 -6.43 5.84 -11.36
N HIS A 136 -5.93 4.84 -10.66
CA HIS A 136 -6.70 3.68 -10.21
C HIS A 136 -6.57 3.47 -8.70
N LEU A 137 -7.71 3.41 -8.04
CA LEU A 137 -7.82 2.98 -6.65
C LEU A 137 -8.27 1.51 -6.60
N VAL A 138 -7.46 0.67 -5.98
CA VAL A 138 -7.75 -0.76 -5.83
C VAL A 138 -7.76 -1.15 -4.36
N ASN A 139 -8.88 -1.65 -3.88
CA ASN A 139 -9.01 -2.17 -2.52
C ASN A 139 -9.07 -3.71 -2.58
N ILE A 140 -8.10 -4.36 -1.93
CA ILE A 140 -8.10 -5.81 -1.82
C ILE A 140 -9.08 -6.21 -0.72
N SER A 141 -10.10 -6.95 -1.10
CA SER A 141 -11.17 -7.41 -0.22
C SER A 141 -11.20 -8.94 -0.14
N SER A 142 -12.07 -9.46 0.69
CA SER A 142 -12.27 -10.90 0.88
C SER A 142 -13.76 -11.22 0.94
N ILE A 143 -14.11 -12.47 0.64
CA ILE A 143 -15.45 -13.00 0.88
C ILE A 143 -15.84 -12.96 2.37
N PHE A 144 -14.86 -12.91 3.26
CA PHE A 144 -15.09 -12.74 4.71
C PHE A 144 -15.40 -11.28 5.10
N GLY A 145 -15.35 -10.34 4.16
CA GLY A 145 -15.73 -8.94 4.36
C GLY A 145 -17.17 -8.62 3.93
N MET A 146 -17.95 -9.64 3.61
CA MET A 146 -19.36 -9.53 3.23
C MET A 146 -20.26 -9.96 4.40
#